data_a9380b8bf914c88d7ea9170d9e018dc8
#
_entry.id   a9380b8bf914c88d7ea9170d9e018dc8
#
_cell.length_a   1.000
_cell.length_b   1.000
_cell.length_c   1.000
_cell.angle_alpha   90.00
_cell.angle_beta   90.00
_cell.angle_gamma   90.00
#
_symmetry.space_group_name_H-M   'P 1'
#
loop_
_entity.id
_entity.type
_entity.pdbx_description
1 polymer ?
#
loop_
_entity_poly.entity_id
_entity_poly.type
_entity_poly.pdbx_seq_one_letter_code
_entity_poly.pdbx_strand_id
1 'polypeptide(L)'
;MRERWNAKANFSSTLSSSTGTNPSTRNSLGLSALRLLPWNNWFYSGIGNFLESSEQGISLQSTLGGGIGRYLKNTNRASIALLGGVAWQETRYQPTLVPLGSQNVASALIAADVRLFKFDKTNLTATASILPALSQPGRVRFDTNVSYYIKLISNLSWNITFYGNWDNRPPAGFSGSDYGTSSGLSWIFGLK
;
A
#
# COMPACT_ATOMS: atom_id res chain seq x y z
N MET A 1 -15.44 -8.04 25.72
CA MET A 1 -14.54 -6.87 25.48
C MET A 1 -14.26 -6.82 23.99
N ARG A 2 -14.63 -5.76 23.28
CA ARG A 2 -14.27 -5.63 21.86
C ARG A 2 -12.77 -5.37 21.78
N GLU A 3 -12.06 -6.17 21.02
CA GLU A 3 -10.65 -5.91 20.71
C GLU A 3 -10.55 -4.54 20.03
N ARG A 4 -9.81 -3.64 20.67
CA ARG A 4 -9.60 -2.26 20.17
C ARG A 4 -8.38 -2.15 19.26
N TRP A 5 -7.66 -3.27 19.03
CA TRP A 5 -6.46 -3.33 18.24
C TRP A 5 -6.67 -4.18 17.01
N ASN A 6 -6.10 -3.75 15.90
CA ASN A 6 -5.99 -4.51 14.66
C ASN A 6 -4.57 -4.34 14.13
N ALA A 7 -3.87 -5.43 13.89
CA ALA A 7 -2.56 -5.44 13.27
C ALA A 7 -2.62 -6.31 12.01
N LYS A 8 -1.96 -5.86 10.94
CA LYS A 8 -1.84 -6.58 9.67
C LYS A 8 -0.41 -6.56 9.19
N ALA A 9 0.03 -7.67 8.62
CA ALA A 9 1.28 -7.79 7.89
C ALA A 9 0.99 -8.39 6.52
N ASN A 10 1.50 -7.77 5.47
CA ASN A 10 1.38 -8.24 4.10
C ASN A 10 2.76 -8.35 3.50
N PHE A 11 3.10 -9.49 2.97
CA PHE A 11 4.32 -9.73 2.22
C PHE A 11 3.96 -10.06 0.77
N SER A 12 4.66 -9.45 -0.17
CA SER A 12 4.53 -9.74 -1.60
C SER A 12 5.92 -9.83 -2.22
N SER A 13 6.14 -10.87 -2.99
CA SER A 13 7.35 -11.08 -3.78
C SER A 13 6.94 -11.35 -5.22
N THR A 14 7.50 -10.61 -6.15
CA THR A 14 7.23 -10.74 -7.58
C THR A 14 8.56 -10.88 -8.31
N LEU A 15 8.70 -11.95 -9.09
CA LEU A 15 9.78 -12.16 -10.03
C LEU A 15 9.22 -12.03 -11.44
N SER A 16 9.75 -11.12 -12.21
CA SER A 16 9.37 -10.91 -13.61
C SER A 16 10.55 -11.22 -14.51
N SER A 17 10.33 -12.05 -15.51
CA SER A 17 11.34 -12.41 -16.50
C SER A 17 10.72 -12.33 -17.89
N SER A 18 11.36 -11.60 -18.77
CA SER A 18 11.00 -11.49 -20.21
C SER A 18 12.19 -11.85 -21.07
N THR A 19 11.91 -12.44 -22.24
CA THR A 19 12.96 -12.80 -23.19
C THR A 19 13.70 -11.54 -23.66
N GLY A 20 15.01 -11.47 -23.42
CA GLY A 20 15.86 -10.34 -23.83
C GLY A 20 16.00 -9.21 -22.80
N THR A 21 15.41 -9.34 -21.61
CA THR A 21 15.60 -8.39 -20.50
C THR A 21 16.13 -9.09 -19.26
N ASN A 22 16.86 -8.36 -18.42
CA ASN A 22 17.29 -8.90 -17.13
C ASN A 22 16.05 -9.19 -16.25
N PRO A 23 16.02 -10.29 -15.50
CA PRO A 23 14.93 -10.57 -14.59
C PRO A 23 14.83 -9.47 -13.53
N SER A 24 13.62 -8.99 -13.28
CA SER A 24 13.35 -8.00 -12.25
C SER A 24 12.71 -8.66 -11.03
N THR A 25 13.14 -8.22 -9.86
CA THR A 25 12.63 -8.69 -8.56
C THR A 25 12.03 -7.52 -7.81
N ARG A 26 10.83 -7.71 -7.26
CA ARG A 26 10.17 -6.76 -6.38
C ARG A 26 9.71 -7.48 -5.12
N ASN A 27 10.23 -7.06 -3.98
CA ASN A 27 9.83 -7.54 -2.66
C ASN A 27 9.21 -6.40 -1.87
N SER A 28 8.07 -6.64 -1.25
CA SER A 28 7.43 -5.64 -0.40
C SER A 28 6.88 -6.26 0.86
N LEU A 29 7.10 -5.59 1.99
CA LEU A 29 6.54 -5.92 3.29
C LEU A 29 5.78 -4.70 3.81
N GLY A 30 4.47 -4.86 3.98
CA GLY A 30 3.61 -3.85 4.57
C GLY A 30 3.18 -4.28 5.98
N LEU A 31 3.37 -3.40 6.94
CA LEU A 31 2.93 -3.55 8.33
C LEU A 31 1.94 -2.43 8.64
N SER A 32 0.86 -2.73 9.32
CA SER A 32 -0.06 -1.72 9.82
C SER A 32 -0.62 -2.13 11.18
N ALA A 33 -0.74 -1.15 12.07
CA ALA A 33 -1.38 -1.31 13.36
C ALA A 33 -2.39 -0.18 13.55
N LEU A 34 -3.59 -0.53 14.01
CA LEU A 34 -4.68 0.40 14.25
C LEU A 34 -5.25 0.17 15.64
N ARG A 35 -5.50 1.24 16.37
CA ARG A 35 -6.19 1.22 17.65
C ARG A 35 -7.40 2.14 17.62
N LEU A 36 -8.58 1.58 17.89
CA LEU A 36 -9.81 2.34 18.04
C LEU A 36 -9.80 3.13 19.34
N LEU A 37 -10.16 4.38 19.25
CA LEU A 37 -10.36 5.28 20.40
C LEU A 37 -11.80 5.17 20.94
N PRO A 38 -12.04 5.53 22.21
CA PRO A 38 -13.38 5.57 22.75
C PRO A 38 -14.26 6.70 22.13
N TRP A 39 -13.69 7.57 21.32
CA TRP A 39 -14.37 8.70 20.70
C TRP A 39 -14.93 8.32 19.34
N ASN A 40 -16.23 8.36 19.18
CA ASN A 40 -17.01 8.26 17.93
C ASN A 40 -16.21 7.93 16.66
N ASN A 41 -15.81 6.66 16.48
CA ASN A 41 -15.14 6.17 15.28
C ASN A 41 -13.73 6.73 15.00
N TRP A 42 -13.06 7.35 15.97
CA TRP A 42 -11.68 7.77 15.83
C TRP A 42 -10.71 6.61 16.08
N PHE A 43 -9.54 6.65 15.44
CA PHE A 43 -8.49 5.67 15.62
C PHE A 43 -7.09 6.29 15.44
N TYR A 44 -6.09 5.68 16.07
CA TYR A 44 -4.68 5.84 15.70
C TYR A 44 -4.31 4.76 14.70
N SER A 45 -3.45 5.10 13.74
CA SER A 45 -2.84 4.14 12.84
C SER A 45 -1.35 4.38 12.71
N GLY A 46 -0.56 3.30 12.75
CA GLY A 46 0.84 3.27 12.39
C GLY A 46 1.03 2.39 11.16
N ILE A 47 1.91 2.78 10.27
CA ILE A 47 2.28 2.03 9.07
C ILE A 47 3.79 1.89 8.97
N GLY A 48 4.23 0.75 8.47
CA GLY A 48 5.60 0.48 8.07
C GLY A 48 5.59 -0.23 6.72
N ASN A 49 6.26 0.33 5.73
CA ASN A 49 6.39 -0.30 4.42
C ASN A 49 7.87 -0.42 4.08
N PHE A 50 8.27 -1.60 3.63
CA PHE A 50 9.61 -1.91 3.14
C PHE A 50 9.49 -2.41 1.71
N LEU A 51 10.24 -1.81 0.81
CA LEU A 51 10.23 -2.12 -0.61
C LEU A 51 11.66 -2.30 -1.10
N GLU A 52 11.89 -3.38 -1.82
CA GLU A 52 13.05 -3.62 -2.66
C GLU A 52 12.57 -3.76 -4.10
N SER A 53 13.22 -3.09 -5.04
CA SER A 53 12.85 -3.16 -6.47
C SER A 53 14.09 -3.01 -7.34
N SER A 54 14.48 -4.08 -8.01
CA SER A 54 15.59 -4.05 -8.96
C SER A 54 15.27 -3.20 -10.19
N GLU A 55 13.99 -3.15 -10.60
CA GLU A 55 13.52 -2.38 -11.75
C GLU A 55 13.63 -0.87 -11.52
N GLN A 56 13.41 -0.44 -10.29
CA GLN A 56 13.55 0.95 -9.86
C GLN A 56 14.94 1.29 -9.32
N GLY A 57 15.89 0.34 -9.35
CA GLY A 57 17.22 0.50 -8.76
C GLY A 57 17.17 0.76 -7.25
N ILE A 58 16.10 0.36 -6.57
CA ILE A 58 15.91 0.52 -5.13
C ILE A 58 16.45 -0.72 -4.42
N SER A 59 17.51 -0.54 -3.66
CA SER A 59 18.04 -1.56 -2.77
C SER A 59 17.15 -1.75 -1.54
N LEU A 60 16.72 -0.66 -0.93
CA LEU A 60 15.76 -0.68 0.18
C LEU A 60 15.08 0.68 0.30
N GLN A 61 13.77 0.67 0.29
CA GLN A 61 12.95 1.83 0.68
C GLN A 61 12.19 1.48 1.95
N SER A 62 12.41 2.23 3.00
CA SER A 62 11.72 2.10 4.28
C SER A 62 10.81 3.30 4.48
N THR A 63 9.53 3.07 4.65
CA THR A 63 8.55 4.12 4.97
C THR A 63 7.92 3.82 6.32
N LEU A 64 8.06 4.73 7.26
CA LEU A 64 7.41 4.67 8.56
C LEU A 64 6.46 5.87 8.68
N GLY A 65 5.26 5.62 9.12
CA GLY A 65 4.27 6.69 9.25
C GLY A 65 3.25 6.40 10.34
N GLY A 66 2.54 7.44 10.72
CA GLY A 66 1.44 7.31 11.68
C GLY A 66 0.57 8.54 11.69
N GLY A 67 -0.64 8.36 12.21
CA GLY A 67 -1.60 9.44 12.23
C GLY A 67 -2.86 9.10 13.01
N ILE A 68 -3.79 10.04 12.93
CA ILE A 68 -5.13 9.95 13.50
C ILE A 68 -6.13 9.91 12.35
N GLY A 69 -7.07 9.01 12.45
CA GLY A 69 -8.12 8.86 11.45
C GLY A 69 -9.51 8.75 12.09
N ARG A 70 -10.50 8.85 11.23
CA ARG A 70 -11.91 8.68 11.60
C ARG A 70 -12.63 7.81 10.57
N TYR A 71 -13.41 6.87 11.05
CA TYR A 71 -14.40 6.19 10.23
C TYR A 71 -15.58 7.12 9.96
N LEU A 72 -15.77 7.52 8.71
CA LEU A 72 -16.93 8.27 8.26
C LEU A 72 -18.16 7.36 8.16
N LYS A 73 -17.92 6.11 7.77
CA LYS A 73 -18.91 5.05 7.75
C LYS A 73 -18.26 3.75 8.22
N ASN A 74 -18.93 3.05 9.11
CA ASN A 74 -18.45 1.75 9.61
C ASN A 74 -19.66 0.85 9.86
N THR A 75 -20.06 0.14 8.81
CA THR A 75 -21.20 -0.77 8.82
C THR A 75 -20.78 -2.14 8.27
N ASN A 76 -21.62 -3.15 8.40
CA ASN A 76 -21.38 -4.49 7.86
C ASN A 76 -21.32 -4.52 6.31
N ARG A 77 -21.73 -3.44 5.62
CA ARG A 77 -21.74 -3.35 4.15
C ARG A 77 -20.70 -2.38 3.60
N ALA A 78 -20.29 -1.42 4.41
CA ALA A 78 -19.33 -0.40 3.96
C ALA A 78 -18.52 0.14 5.14
N SER A 79 -17.21 0.27 4.95
CA SER A 79 -16.30 0.98 5.83
C SER A 79 -15.59 2.04 5.01
N ILE A 80 -15.65 3.29 5.45
CA ILE A 80 -14.98 4.43 4.83
C ILE A 80 -14.22 5.15 5.93
N ALA A 81 -12.91 5.29 5.79
CA ALA A 81 -12.05 5.95 6.74
C ALA A 81 -11.17 7.01 6.07
N LEU A 82 -10.91 8.08 6.79
CA LEU A 82 -9.91 9.09 6.44
C LEU A 82 -8.85 9.12 7.54
N LEU A 83 -7.59 9.30 7.15
CA LEU A 83 -6.42 9.39 8.02
C LEU A 83 -5.62 10.63 7.65
N GLY A 84 -5.22 11.41 8.63
CA GLY A 84 -4.23 12.46 8.53
C GLY A 84 -3.04 12.17 9.45
N GLY A 85 -1.82 12.42 8.98
CA GLY A 85 -0.63 12.10 9.76
C GLY A 85 0.67 12.58 9.13
N VAL A 86 1.74 11.92 9.51
CA VAL A 86 3.08 12.15 8.99
C VAL A 86 3.74 10.82 8.62
N ALA A 87 4.60 10.86 7.62
CA ALA A 87 5.39 9.73 7.19
C ALA A 87 6.84 10.17 6.96
N TRP A 88 7.76 9.30 7.31
CA TRP A 88 9.18 9.43 7.00
C TRP A 88 9.59 8.27 6.11
N GLN A 89 10.35 8.57 5.07
CA GLN A 89 10.83 7.61 4.11
C GLN A 89 12.33 7.76 3.91
N GLU A 90 13.04 6.65 3.99
CA GLU A 90 14.43 6.51 3.58
C GLU A 90 14.47 5.61 2.34
N THR A 91 15.13 6.07 1.28
CA THR A 91 15.35 5.29 0.07
C THR A 91 16.86 5.14 -0.16
N ARG A 92 17.32 3.90 -0.26
CA ARG A 92 18.70 3.53 -0.63
C ARG A 92 18.66 2.95 -2.03
N TYR A 93 19.51 3.49 -2.90
CA TYR A 93 19.62 3.03 -4.29
C TYR A 93 20.73 2.00 -4.45
N GLN A 94 20.64 1.18 -5.48
CA GLN A 94 21.69 0.23 -5.84
C GLN A 94 22.93 0.97 -6.33
N PRO A 95 24.14 0.60 -5.90
CA PRO A 95 25.37 1.35 -6.22
C PRO A 95 25.81 1.29 -7.68
N THR A 96 25.19 0.44 -8.49
CA THR A 96 25.56 0.21 -9.89
C THR A 96 25.05 1.27 -10.88
N LEU A 97 24.09 2.09 -10.51
CA LEU A 97 23.39 2.97 -11.48
C LEU A 97 23.77 4.45 -11.39
N VAL A 98 24.05 4.97 -10.23
CA VAL A 98 24.59 6.34 -9.99
C VAL A 98 24.99 6.37 -8.49
N PRO A 99 25.98 7.14 -8.03
CA PRO A 99 26.22 7.34 -6.60
C PRO A 99 25.13 8.24 -5.98
N LEU A 100 23.90 7.85 -6.14
CA LEU A 100 22.71 8.44 -5.52
C LEU A 100 22.67 7.92 -4.08
N GLY A 101 23.37 8.48 -3.16
CA GLY A 101 23.34 8.10 -1.76
C GLY A 101 21.93 7.80 -1.21
N SER A 102 21.77 7.69 0.08
CA SER A 102 20.44 7.56 0.69
C SER A 102 19.67 8.88 0.58
N GLN A 103 18.39 8.80 0.22
CA GLN A 103 17.48 9.94 0.22
C GLN A 103 16.48 9.82 1.36
N ASN A 104 16.39 10.85 2.19
CA ASN A 104 15.43 10.93 3.29
C ASN A 104 14.37 11.99 2.99
N VAL A 105 13.09 11.61 3.14
CA VAL A 105 11.96 12.49 2.90
C VAL A 105 10.96 12.38 4.04
N ALA A 106 10.72 13.50 4.72
CA ALA A 106 9.58 13.65 5.62
C ALA A 106 8.38 14.22 4.84
N SER A 107 7.21 13.64 5.02
CA SER A 107 5.98 14.00 4.30
C SER A 107 4.81 14.12 5.26
N ALA A 108 3.86 15.00 4.96
CA ALA A 108 2.52 14.85 5.49
C ALA A 108 1.86 13.64 4.82
N LEU A 109 0.89 13.04 5.49
CA LEU A 109 0.14 11.90 5.00
C LEU A 109 -1.34 12.21 5.07
N ILE A 110 -2.04 12.10 3.95
CA ILE A 110 -3.50 12.08 3.88
C ILE A 110 -3.88 10.80 3.18
N ALA A 111 -4.67 9.96 3.83
CA ALA A 111 -5.06 8.67 3.27
C ALA A 111 -6.56 8.44 3.42
N ALA A 112 -7.13 7.75 2.44
CA ALA A 112 -8.50 7.26 2.43
C ALA A 112 -8.50 5.73 2.26
N ASP A 113 -9.32 5.05 3.05
CA ASP A 113 -9.59 3.61 2.94
C ASP A 113 -11.09 3.41 2.74
N VAL A 114 -11.45 2.71 1.69
CA VAL A 114 -12.83 2.38 1.34
C VAL A 114 -12.95 0.87 1.19
N ARG A 115 -13.86 0.26 1.93
CA ARG A 115 -14.19 -1.17 1.83
C ARG A 115 -15.69 -1.32 1.65
N LEU A 116 -16.07 -2.03 0.60
CA LEU A 116 -17.46 -2.33 0.31
C LEU A 116 -17.64 -3.85 0.29
N PHE A 117 -18.60 -4.34 1.06
CA PHE A 117 -18.92 -5.75 1.18
C PHE A 117 -20.33 -6.02 0.66
N LYS A 118 -20.49 -7.02 -0.20
CA LYS A 118 -21.78 -7.44 -0.71
C LYS A 118 -22.00 -8.94 -0.48
N PHE A 119 -22.76 -9.27 0.56
CA PHE A 119 -23.27 -10.63 0.83
C PHE A 119 -22.20 -11.74 0.75
N ASP A 120 -21.06 -11.57 1.36
CA ASP A 120 -19.93 -12.53 1.37
C ASP A 120 -19.44 -13.00 -0.02
N LYS A 121 -20.00 -12.46 -1.09
CA LYS A 121 -19.67 -12.83 -2.47
C LYS A 121 -18.67 -11.89 -3.12
N THR A 122 -18.74 -10.62 -2.78
CA THR A 122 -17.85 -9.61 -3.38
C THR A 122 -17.32 -8.66 -2.31
N ASN A 123 -16.05 -8.30 -2.46
CA ASN A 123 -15.37 -7.32 -1.63
C ASN A 123 -14.59 -6.37 -2.53
N LEU A 124 -14.84 -5.09 -2.41
CA LEU A 124 -14.04 -4.03 -3.02
C LEU A 124 -13.29 -3.31 -1.90
N THR A 125 -11.96 -3.30 -2.01
CA THR A 125 -11.09 -2.50 -1.15
C THR A 125 -10.36 -1.49 -2.01
N ALA A 126 -10.45 -0.21 -1.66
CA ALA A 126 -9.70 0.85 -2.31
C ALA A 126 -8.97 1.67 -1.25
N THR A 127 -7.68 1.86 -1.45
CA THR A 127 -6.85 2.74 -0.64
C THR A 127 -6.21 3.79 -1.53
N ALA A 128 -6.17 5.02 -1.07
CA ALA A 128 -5.48 6.11 -1.74
C ALA A 128 -4.76 6.95 -0.70
N SER A 129 -3.55 7.40 -1.02
CA SER A 129 -2.79 8.30 -0.15
C SER A 129 -2.08 9.38 -0.95
N ILE A 130 -2.00 10.56 -0.36
CA ILE A 130 -1.27 11.71 -0.88
C ILE A 130 -0.21 12.07 0.16
N LEU A 131 1.04 12.20 -0.28
CA LEU A 131 2.20 12.47 0.56
C LEU A 131 2.95 13.72 0.05
N PRO A 132 2.47 14.92 0.38
CA PRO A 132 3.25 16.13 0.13
C PRO A 132 4.50 16.14 1.01
N ALA A 133 5.67 16.28 0.38
CA ALA A 133 6.94 16.26 1.08
C ALA A 133 7.15 17.56 1.86
N LEU A 134 7.40 17.45 3.15
CA LEU A 134 7.70 18.59 4.04
C LEU A 134 9.16 19.00 3.93
N SER A 135 10.07 18.03 3.74
CA SER A 135 11.51 18.27 3.61
C SER A 135 11.95 18.65 2.18
N GLN A 136 11.07 18.49 1.18
CA GLN A 136 11.33 18.82 -0.22
C GLN A 136 10.13 19.60 -0.78
N PRO A 137 10.04 20.92 -0.61
CA PRO A 137 8.89 21.71 -1.01
C PRO A 137 8.52 21.52 -2.48
N GLY A 138 7.23 21.31 -2.75
CA GLY A 138 6.68 21.09 -4.09
C GLY A 138 6.80 19.65 -4.62
N ARG A 139 7.35 18.70 -3.86
CA ARG A 139 7.26 17.27 -4.20
C ARG A 139 5.99 16.69 -3.58
N VAL A 140 5.21 16.02 -4.42
CA VAL A 140 3.98 15.32 -4.01
C VAL A 140 4.01 13.92 -4.59
N ARG A 141 3.68 12.94 -3.77
CA ARG A 141 3.48 11.55 -4.18
C ARG A 141 2.04 11.15 -3.97
N PHE A 142 1.56 10.29 -4.84
CA PHE A 142 0.24 9.70 -4.78
C PHE A 142 0.37 8.20 -4.93
N ASP A 143 -0.22 7.46 -4.00
CA ASP A 143 -0.27 5.99 -4.03
C ASP A 143 -1.72 5.55 -4.02
N THR A 144 -2.07 4.58 -4.84
CA THR A 144 -3.40 3.97 -4.86
C THR A 144 -3.31 2.47 -5.03
N ASN A 145 -4.24 1.77 -4.39
CA ASN A 145 -4.43 0.34 -4.56
C ASN A 145 -5.92 0.04 -4.51
N VAL A 146 -6.42 -0.65 -5.53
CA VAL A 146 -7.81 -1.07 -5.62
C VAL A 146 -7.84 -2.58 -5.82
N SER A 147 -8.48 -3.31 -4.94
CA SER A 147 -8.62 -4.76 -5.02
C SER A 147 -10.08 -5.14 -5.04
N TYR A 148 -10.47 -5.90 -6.05
CA TYR A 148 -11.81 -6.42 -6.22
C TYR A 148 -11.77 -7.95 -6.13
N TYR A 149 -12.48 -8.48 -5.16
CA TYR A 149 -12.61 -9.90 -4.89
C TYR A 149 -14.02 -10.37 -5.21
N ILE A 150 -14.13 -11.46 -5.95
CA ILE A 150 -15.39 -12.12 -6.28
C ILE A 150 -15.29 -13.59 -5.90
N LYS A 151 -16.21 -14.07 -5.09
CA LYS A 151 -16.40 -15.49 -4.82
C LYS A 151 -17.25 -16.09 -5.94
N LEU A 152 -16.65 -16.91 -6.79
CA LEU A 152 -17.33 -17.54 -7.94
C LEU A 152 -18.17 -18.74 -7.49
N ILE A 153 -17.56 -19.64 -6.72
CA ILE A 153 -18.21 -20.77 -6.05
C ILE A 153 -17.65 -20.91 -4.63
N SER A 154 -18.15 -21.87 -3.85
CA SER A 154 -17.80 -21.97 -2.43
C SER A 154 -16.30 -21.95 -2.13
N ASN A 155 -15.49 -22.54 -2.98
CA ASN A 155 -14.05 -22.70 -2.77
C ASN A 155 -13.19 -21.94 -3.79
N LEU A 156 -13.78 -21.37 -4.85
CA LEU A 156 -13.07 -20.64 -5.90
C LEU A 156 -13.40 -19.15 -5.82
N SER A 157 -12.39 -18.33 -5.82
CA SER A 157 -12.52 -16.89 -5.88
C SER A 157 -11.59 -16.29 -6.93
N TRP A 158 -12.00 -15.16 -7.46
CA TRP A 158 -11.23 -14.36 -8.38
C TRP A 158 -10.89 -13.01 -7.75
N ASN A 159 -9.64 -12.62 -7.85
CA ASN A 159 -9.13 -11.36 -7.35
C ASN A 159 -8.49 -10.58 -8.48
N ILE A 160 -8.87 -9.32 -8.60
CA ILE A 160 -8.26 -8.35 -9.51
C ILE A 160 -7.75 -7.20 -8.65
N THR A 161 -6.47 -6.87 -8.80
CA THR A 161 -5.85 -5.76 -8.09
C THR A 161 -5.25 -4.79 -9.09
N PHE A 162 -5.54 -3.52 -8.93
CA PHE A 162 -4.89 -2.40 -9.61
C PHE A 162 -4.06 -1.64 -8.59
N TYR A 163 -2.83 -1.29 -8.94
CA TYR A 163 -2.01 -0.39 -8.17
C TYR A 163 -1.50 0.76 -9.03
N GLY A 164 -1.27 1.91 -8.42
CA GLY A 164 -0.69 3.07 -9.07
C GLY A 164 0.09 3.91 -8.07
N ASN A 165 1.29 4.31 -8.47
CA ASN A 165 2.16 5.22 -7.74
C ASN A 165 2.56 6.36 -8.66
N TRP A 166 2.58 7.57 -8.15
CA TRP A 166 2.99 8.73 -8.89
C TRP A 166 3.82 9.67 -8.01
N ASP A 167 4.91 10.18 -8.57
CA ASP A 167 5.81 11.16 -7.94
C ASP A 167 6.08 12.26 -8.97
N ASN A 168 5.77 13.51 -8.64
CA ASN A 168 5.99 14.64 -9.55
C ASN A 168 7.46 15.06 -9.66
N ARG A 169 8.33 14.55 -8.80
CA ARG A 169 9.78 14.79 -8.80
C ARG A 169 10.54 13.50 -8.53
N PRO A 170 10.48 12.55 -9.47
CA PRO A 170 11.25 11.31 -9.35
C PRO A 170 12.76 11.61 -9.40
N PRO A 171 13.60 10.74 -8.86
CA PRO A 171 15.03 10.82 -9.05
C PRO A 171 15.39 10.80 -10.53
N ALA A 172 16.51 11.45 -10.90
CA ALA A 172 16.97 11.48 -12.28
C ALA A 172 17.17 10.07 -12.85
N GLY A 173 16.61 9.83 -14.03
CA GLY A 173 16.67 8.53 -14.71
C GLY A 173 15.55 7.55 -14.34
N PHE A 174 14.64 7.91 -13.44
CA PHE A 174 13.50 7.06 -13.06
C PHE A 174 12.15 7.64 -13.52
N SER A 175 11.20 6.73 -13.78
CA SER A 175 9.83 7.14 -14.11
C SER A 175 9.13 7.77 -12.91
N GLY A 176 8.37 8.83 -13.15
CA GLY A 176 7.50 9.45 -12.14
C GLY A 176 6.20 8.69 -11.90
N SER A 177 5.90 7.64 -12.67
CA SER A 177 4.70 6.84 -12.52
C SER A 177 5.01 5.36 -12.67
N ASP A 178 4.39 4.56 -11.81
CA ASP A 178 4.39 3.11 -11.86
C ASP A 178 2.96 2.63 -11.57
N TYR A 179 2.39 1.87 -12.49
CA TYR A 179 1.04 1.33 -12.35
C TYR A 179 0.95 -0.05 -12.98
N GLY A 180 0.08 -0.86 -12.43
CA GLY A 180 -0.12 -2.20 -12.96
C GLY A 180 -1.42 -2.82 -12.48
N THR A 181 -1.76 -3.92 -13.14
CA THR A 181 -2.93 -4.73 -12.79
C THR A 181 -2.49 -6.18 -12.63
N SER A 182 -2.95 -6.81 -11.58
CA SER A 182 -2.80 -8.25 -11.38
C SER A 182 -4.17 -8.92 -11.29
N SER A 183 -4.25 -10.15 -11.79
CA SER A 183 -5.45 -10.97 -11.72
C SER A 183 -5.06 -12.36 -11.27
N GLY A 184 -5.80 -12.92 -10.34
CA GLY A 184 -5.50 -14.25 -9.78
C GLY A 184 -6.75 -15.02 -9.40
N LEU A 185 -6.66 -16.33 -9.50
CA LEU A 185 -7.65 -17.26 -8.99
C LEU A 185 -7.13 -17.89 -7.71
N SER A 186 -7.97 -17.95 -6.68
CA SER A 186 -7.67 -18.62 -5.42
C SER A 186 -8.63 -19.77 -5.19
N TRP A 187 -8.08 -20.94 -4.91
CA TRP A 187 -8.85 -22.10 -4.50
C TRP A 187 -8.58 -22.44 -3.03
N ILE A 188 -9.63 -22.55 -2.23
CA ILE A 188 -9.53 -22.92 -0.82
C ILE A 188 -9.83 -24.41 -0.71
N PHE A 189 -8.84 -25.18 -0.32
CA PHE A 189 -9.03 -26.59 0.05
C PHE A 189 -9.57 -26.64 1.49
N GLY A 190 -10.88 -26.82 1.62
CA GLY A 190 -11.52 -26.97 2.94
C GLY A 190 -11.38 -28.40 3.43
N LEU A 191 -10.82 -28.59 4.63
CA LEU A 191 -11.13 -29.76 5.43
C LEU A 191 -12.57 -29.57 5.92
N LYS A 192 -13.47 -30.51 5.55
CA LYS A 192 -14.82 -30.62 6.13
C LYS A 192 -14.74 -31.06 7.58
#